data_5a7a2bcc6f8d0801f00696d6833ac8a6
#
_entry.id   5a7a2bcc6f8d0801f00696d6833ac8a6
#
_cell.length_a   1.000
_cell.length_b   1.000
_cell.length_c   1.000
_cell.angle_alpha   90.00
_cell.angle_beta   90.00
_cell.angle_gamma   90.00
#
_symmetry.space_group_name_H-M   'P 1'
#
loop_
_entity.id
_entity.type
_entity.pdbx_description
1 polymer ?
#
loop_
_entity_poly.entity_id
_entity_poly.type
_entity_poly.pdbx_seq_one_letter_code
_entity_poly.pdbx_strand_id
1 'polypeptide(L)'
;MKKVEKQEQVFYRKYRPQIFKEVIGEDHIVKVLEGAIKLGNISHAYLFSGARGTGKTSVARILSRELGTNASDLYEMDAASNRGIDDIRSIRESVSTLPFESKFKVYIIDEVHMLTKDAWNAFLKTLEEPPAHVVFILATTEIEKVPETVVSRCQTFVFRAPNQKVLKEFVVNIAKKEGFVLAPDAVELVAILGDGSFRDTHGILEKVLSSTTDKKITREEVEAVTGAPKSKLVKDILESVVLQDLPKGLSAVGQASTSNADMKLFTKLILERLRFLFLLRLKTGMDEHIKEEVSEDDFEFLTDLASKAGQSMTGSVLLRFIQAYEDTGRTTIPELALELALTDVIK
;
A
#
# COMPACT_ATOMS: atom_id res chain seq x y z
N MET A 1 36.84 -9.31 22.63
CA MET A 1 35.68 -9.87 21.98
C MET A 1 34.98 -8.74 21.24
N LYS A 2 35.09 -8.69 19.91
CA LYS A 2 34.43 -7.69 19.07
C LYS A 2 32.90 -8.00 19.09
N LYS A 3 32.08 -7.03 19.59
CA LYS A 3 30.64 -7.03 19.33
C LYS A 3 30.47 -7.02 17.80
N VAL A 4 29.95 -8.10 17.25
CA VAL A 4 29.44 -8.12 15.88
C VAL A 4 28.24 -7.14 15.89
N GLU A 5 28.41 -5.98 15.28
CA GLU A 5 27.34 -5.04 14.99
C GLU A 5 26.29 -5.83 14.17
N LYS A 6 25.16 -6.12 14.79
CA LYS A 6 23.97 -6.54 14.05
C LYS A 6 23.67 -5.40 13.08
N GLN A 7 23.92 -5.61 11.80
CA GLN A 7 23.37 -4.72 10.76
C GLN A 7 21.87 -4.62 11.03
N GLU A 8 21.41 -3.42 11.40
CA GLU A 8 19.98 -3.15 11.57
C GLU A 8 19.30 -3.43 10.24
N GLN A 9 18.55 -4.51 10.20
CA GLN A 9 17.75 -4.83 9.03
C GLN A 9 16.58 -3.87 8.95
N VAL A 10 16.41 -3.23 7.81
CA VAL A 10 15.24 -2.37 7.52
C VAL A 10 13.92 -3.11 7.81
N PHE A 11 12.92 -2.40 8.33
CA PHE A 11 11.69 -2.98 8.86
C PHE A 11 10.95 -3.88 7.87
N TYR A 12 10.87 -3.51 6.60
CA TYR A 12 10.19 -4.33 5.58
C TYR A 12 10.88 -5.69 5.34
N ARG A 13 12.13 -5.88 5.78
CA ARG A 13 12.83 -7.17 5.79
C ARG A 13 12.70 -7.87 7.15
N LYS A 14 12.88 -7.13 8.25
CA LYS A 14 12.79 -7.64 9.63
C LYS A 14 11.41 -8.23 9.94
N TYR A 15 10.35 -7.55 9.50
CA TYR A 15 8.95 -7.92 9.74
C TYR A 15 8.26 -8.58 8.55
N ARG A 16 9.04 -9.05 7.58
CA ARG A 16 8.46 -9.79 6.46
C ARG A 16 7.89 -11.12 6.97
N PRO A 17 6.61 -11.44 6.69
CA PRO A 17 6.00 -12.70 7.11
C PRO A 17 6.81 -13.89 6.58
N GLN A 18 6.99 -14.88 7.45
CA GLN A 18 7.77 -16.08 7.17
C GLN A 18 6.88 -17.32 7.00
N ILE A 19 5.67 -17.31 7.52
CA ILE A 19 4.68 -18.38 7.47
C ILE A 19 3.30 -17.80 7.11
N PHE A 20 2.39 -18.63 6.61
CA PHE A 20 1.06 -18.17 6.20
C PHE A 20 0.25 -17.50 7.32
N LYS A 21 0.41 -17.94 8.57
CA LYS A 21 -0.27 -17.34 9.74
C LYS A 21 0.11 -15.88 10.03
N GLU A 22 1.23 -15.43 9.50
CA GLU A 22 1.70 -14.04 9.65
C GLU A 22 1.22 -13.14 8.51
N VAL A 23 0.60 -13.70 7.48
CA VAL A 23 0.05 -12.92 6.35
C VAL A 23 -1.23 -12.24 6.80
N ILE A 24 -1.30 -10.93 6.62
CA ILE A 24 -2.42 -10.10 7.06
C ILE A 24 -3.27 -9.70 5.86
N GLY A 25 -4.58 -9.81 5.98
CA GLY A 25 -5.55 -9.29 4.98
C GLY A 25 -5.81 -10.20 3.77
N GLU A 26 -5.07 -11.29 3.62
CA GLU A 26 -5.17 -12.19 2.47
C GLU A 26 -5.62 -13.62 2.84
N ASP A 27 -6.46 -13.74 3.87
CA ASP A 27 -6.92 -15.05 4.39
C ASP A 27 -7.51 -15.95 3.32
N HIS A 28 -8.21 -15.38 2.33
CA HIS A 28 -8.81 -16.13 1.23
C HIS A 28 -7.75 -16.78 0.33
N ILE A 29 -6.64 -16.08 0.07
CA ILE A 29 -5.51 -16.61 -0.71
C ILE A 29 -4.80 -17.70 0.10
N VAL A 30 -4.50 -17.40 1.36
CA VAL A 30 -3.81 -18.33 2.27
C VAL A 30 -4.57 -19.65 2.38
N LYS A 31 -5.89 -19.61 2.61
CA LYS A 31 -6.73 -20.83 2.71
C LYS A 31 -6.67 -21.69 1.45
N VAL A 32 -6.68 -21.10 0.27
CA VAL A 32 -6.62 -21.84 -1.00
C VAL A 32 -5.25 -22.46 -1.18
N LEU A 33 -4.17 -21.72 -0.91
CA LEU A 33 -2.80 -22.23 -1.04
C LEU A 33 -2.51 -23.36 -0.03
N GLU A 34 -2.89 -23.20 1.25
CA GLU A 34 -2.77 -24.26 2.26
C GLU A 34 -3.59 -25.51 1.89
N GLY A 35 -4.79 -25.32 1.34
CA GLY A 35 -5.63 -26.41 0.86
C GLY A 35 -4.97 -27.18 -0.29
N ALA A 36 -4.41 -26.47 -1.27
CA ALA A 36 -3.71 -27.06 -2.40
C ALA A 36 -2.49 -27.90 -1.94
N ILE A 37 -1.71 -27.35 -0.98
CA ILE A 37 -0.55 -28.05 -0.40
C ILE A 37 -0.99 -29.34 0.33
N LYS A 38 -2.02 -29.25 1.19
CA LYS A 38 -2.54 -30.40 1.96
C LYS A 38 -3.06 -31.54 1.06
N LEU A 39 -3.68 -31.17 -0.05
CA LEU A 39 -4.23 -32.14 -1.03
C LEU A 39 -3.18 -32.61 -2.05
N GLY A 40 -2.01 -32.02 -2.07
CA GLY A 40 -0.98 -32.32 -3.08
C GLY A 40 -1.32 -31.81 -4.49
N ASN A 41 -2.34 -30.94 -4.63
CA ASN A 41 -2.79 -30.39 -5.90
C ASN A 41 -2.08 -29.06 -6.20
N ILE A 42 -0.79 -29.15 -6.47
CA ILE A 42 0.04 -27.97 -6.75
C ILE A 42 -0.05 -27.62 -8.23
N SER A 43 -0.43 -26.36 -8.51
CA SER A 43 -0.39 -25.84 -9.88
C SER A 43 1.06 -25.65 -10.34
N HIS A 44 1.31 -25.87 -11.61
CA HIS A 44 2.62 -25.59 -12.21
C HIS A 44 2.91 -24.09 -12.33
N ALA A 45 1.89 -23.22 -12.35
CA ALA A 45 2.04 -21.77 -12.44
C ALA A 45 0.99 -21.04 -11.62
N TYR A 46 1.46 -20.07 -10.85
CA TYR A 46 0.67 -19.13 -10.06
C TYR A 46 0.92 -17.72 -10.58
N LEU A 47 -0.12 -16.88 -10.66
CA LEU A 47 -0.01 -15.47 -11.00
C LEU A 47 -0.59 -14.64 -9.84
N PHE A 48 0.28 -13.90 -9.15
CA PHE A 48 -0.07 -13.00 -8.06
C PHE A 48 -0.15 -11.56 -8.59
N SER A 49 -1.34 -10.99 -8.61
CA SER A 49 -1.57 -9.62 -9.08
C SER A 49 -2.03 -8.71 -7.95
N GLY A 50 -1.76 -7.43 -8.04
CA GLY A 50 -2.21 -6.42 -7.07
C GLY A 50 -1.19 -5.30 -6.88
N ALA A 51 -1.57 -4.23 -6.17
CA ALA A 51 -0.75 -3.05 -5.96
C ALA A 51 0.62 -3.37 -5.33
N ARG A 52 1.55 -2.42 -5.44
CA ARG A 52 2.88 -2.56 -4.83
C ARG A 52 2.77 -2.66 -3.31
N GLY A 53 3.59 -3.51 -2.68
CA GLY A 53 3.65 -3.60 -1.22
C GLY A 53 2.51 -4.34 -0.53
N THR A 54 1.65 -5.06 -1.27
CA THR A 54 0.54 -5.87 -0.74
C THR A 54 0.94 -7.27 -0.26
N GLY A 55 2.19 -7.70 -0.44
CA GLY A 55 2.69 -8.97 0.08
C GLY A 55 2.88 -10.08 -0.95
N LYS A 56 2.67 -9.85 -2.26
CA LYS A 56 2.82 -10.85 -3.34
C LYS A 56 4.10 -11.68 -3.23
N THR A 57 5.25 -11.01 -3.25
CA THR A 57 6.57 -11.68 -3.17
C THR A 57 6.80 -12.37 -1.82
N SER A 58 6.19 -11.85 -0.73
CA SER A 58 6.27 -12.51 0.59
C SER A 58 5.50 -13.82 0.59
N VAL A 59 4.27 -13.83 0.08
CA VAL A 59 3.46 -15.06 -0.04
C VAL A 59 4.09 -16.04 -1.02
N ALA A 60 4.69 -15.57 -2.12
CA ALA A 60 5.44 -16.41 -3.05
C ALA A 60 6.58 -17.19 -2.35
N ARG A 61 7.35 -16.51 -1.50
CA ARG A 61 8.43 -17.14 -0.72
C ARG A 61 7.92 -18.08 0.35
N ILE A 62 6.78 -17.76 0.98
CA ILE A 62 6.13 -18.67 1.94
C ILE A 62 5.67 -19.92 1.21
N LEU A 63 4.98 -19.77 0.08
CA LEU A 63 4.52 -20.91 -0.72
C LEU A 63 5.70 -21.82 -1.12
N SER A 64 6.81 -21.24 -1.61
CA SER A 64 8.00 -22.03 -1.95
C SER A 64 8.52 -22.85 -0.74
N ARG A 65 8.59 -22.24 0.45
CA ARG A 65 9.02 -22.96 1.68
C ARG A 65 8.06 -24.06 2.10
N GLU A 66 6.76 -23.79 2.04
CA GLU A 66 5.72 -24.78 2.36
C GLU A 66 5.68 -25.95 1.36
N LEU A 67 6.17 -25.75 0.14
CA LEU A 67 6.42 -26.81 -0.85
C LEU A 67 7.69 -27.62 -0.54
N GLY A 68 8.44 -27.25 0.51
CA GLY A 68 9.68 -27.90 0.91
C GLY A 68 10.86 -27.55 -0.01
N THR A 69 10.83 -26.39 -0.67
CA THR A 69 11.91 -25.97 -1.57
C THR A 69 13.05 -25.35 -0.79
N ASN A 70 14.25 -25.91 -0.93
CA ASN A 70 15.50 -25.38 -0.36
C ASN A 70 16.01 -24.19 -1.16
N ALA A 71 16.92 -23.42 -0.57
CA ALA A 71 17.49 -22.24 -1.22
C ALA A 71 18.23 -22.56 -2.54
N SER A 72 18.78 -23.77 -2.69
CA SER A 72 19.44 -24.26 -3.90
C SER A 72 18.49 -24.48 -5.08
N ASP A 73 17.19 -24.68 -4.80
CA ASP A 73 16.15 -24.98 -5.78
C ASP A 73 15.13 -23.83 -5.90
N LEU A 74 15.39 -22.71 -5.23
CA LEU A 74 14.60 -21.48 -5.33
C LEU A 74 15.33 -20.45 -6.19
N TYR A 75 14.72 -20.05 -7.29
CA TYR A 75 15.21 -19.02 -8.20
C TYR A 75 14.31 -17.80 -8.14
N GLU A 76 14.88 -16.66 -7.76
CA GLU A 76 14.16 -15.40 -7.73
C GLU A 76 14.73 -14.43 -8.77
N MET A 77 13.87 -13.87 -9.58
CA MET A 77 14.23 -12.89 -10.60
C MET A 77 13.28 -11.70 -10.54
N ASP A 78 13.83 -10.50 -10.62
CA ASP A 78 13.09 -9.27 -10.84
C ASP A 78 13.11 -8.94 -12.34
N ALA A 79 11.95 -9.02 -13.00
CA ALA A 79 11.84 -8.75 -14.43
C ALA A 79 12.03 -7.27 -14.78
N ALA A 80 12.00 -6.34 -13.81
CA ALA A 80 12.37 -4.95 -14.07
C ALA A 80 13.87 -4.82 -14.41
N SER A 81 14.72 -5.66 -13.79
CA SER A 81 16.16 -5.71 -14.04
C SER A 81 16.58 -6.74 -15.10
N ASN A 82 15.80 -7.82 -15.22
CA ASN A 82 16.10 -8.99 -16.08
C ASN A 82 14.93 -9.25 -17.03
N ARG A 83 14.70 -8.37 -17.99
CA ARG A 83 13.52 -8.35 -18.88
C ARG A 83 13.75 -8.97 -20.26
N GLY A 84 14.96 -9.40 -20.54
CA GLY A 84 15.40 -9.82 -21.86
C GLY A 84 15.06 -11.27 -22.19
N ILE A 85 15.13 -11.59 -23.48
CA ILE A 85 14.94 -12.95 -23.97
C ILE A 85 16.02 -13.91 -23.45
N ASP A 86 17.24 -13.43 -23.24
CA ASP A 86 18.35 -14.28 -22.78
C ASP A 86 18.21 -14.66 -21.30
N ASP A 87 17.61 -13.78 -20.49
CA ASP A 87 17.27 -14.09 -19.10
C ASP A 87 16.26 -15.24 -19.04
N ILE A 88 15.24 -15.20 -19.87
CA ILE A 88 14.21 -16.25 -19.96
C ILE A 88 14.75 -17.53 -20.60
N ARG A 89 15.67 -17.45 -21.55
CA ARG A 89 16.37 -18.63 -22.10
C ARG A 89 17.17 -19.36 -21.03
N SER A 90 17.87 -18.63 -20.16
CA SER A 90 18.60 -19.20 -19.03
C SER A 90 17.66 -19.92 -18.05
N ILE A 91 16.49 -19.34 -17.75
CA ILE A 91 15.45 -20.04 -16.98
C ILE A 91 15.03 -21.33 -17.70
N ARG A 92 14.72 -21.28 -18.98
CA ARG A 92 14.27 -22.42 -19.76
C ARG A 92 15.29 -23.56 -19.79
N GLU A 93 16.56 -23.25 -19.87
CA GLU A 93 17.65 -24.25 -19.78
C GLU A 93 17.69 -24.87 -18.38
N SER A 94 17.60 -24.06 -17.35
CA SER A 94 17.65 -24.53 -15.96
C SER A 94 16.42 -25.34 -15.55
N VAL A 95 15.25 -25.07 -16.14
CA VAL A 95 13.99 -25.83 -15.92
C VAL A 95 14.11 -27.30 -16.31
N SER A 96 14.92 -27.61 -17.34
CA SER A 96 15.12 -28.96 -17.82
C SER A 96 15.90 -29.86 -16.86
N THR A 97 16.60 -29.27 -15.89
CA THR A 97 17.38 -30.00 -14.89
C THR A 97 16.53 -30.31 -13.65
N LEU A 98 16.71 -31.48 -13.08
CA LEU A 98 16.03 -31.87 -11.84
C LEU A 98 16.43 -30.94 -10.66
N PRO A 99 15.57 -30.80 -9.63
CA PRO A 99 15.94 -30.14 -8.39
C PRO A 99 17.16 -30.79 -7.76
N PHE A 100 17.93 -29.98 -7.03
CA PHE A 100 19.16 -30.46 -6.40
C PHE A 100 18.87 -31.27 -5.12
N GLU A 101 18.00 -30.75 -4.26
CA GLU A 101 17.66 -31.39 -2.97
C GLU A 101 16.15 -31.47 -2.71
N SER A 102 15.35 -30.68 -3.41
CA SER A 102 13.91 -30.51 -3.12
C SER A 102 13.04 -31.36 -4.04
N LYS A 103 11.77 -31.52 -3.70
CA LYS A 103 10.77 -32.11 -4.58
C LYS A 103 10.44 -31.20 -5.77
N PHE A 104 10.42 -29.88 -5.53
CA PHE A 104 10.08 -28.89 -6.52
C PHE A 104 11.21 -27.85 -6.69
N LYS A 105 11.38 -27.42 -7.92
CA LYS A 105 12.21 -26.29 -8.32
C LYS A 105 11.29 -25.11 -8.54
N VAL A 106 11.42 -24.07 -7.73
CA VAL A 106 10.49 -22.92 -7.73
C VAL A 106 11.16 -21.71 -8.35
N TYR A 107 10.45 -21.09 -9.28
CA TYR A 107 10.87 -19.85 -9.93
C TYR A 107 9.91 -18.73 -9.54
N ILE A 108 10.38 -17.74 -8.80
CA ILE A 108 9.65 -16.51 -8.48
C ILE A 108 10.10 -15.42 -9.44
N ILE A 109 9.19 -14.92 -10.28
CA ILE A 109 9.46 -13.84 -11.23
C ILE A 109 8.61 -12.64 -10.79
N ASP A 110 9.27 -11.63 -10.21
CA ASP A 110 8.62 -10.40 -9.76
C ASP A 110 8.53 -9.39 -10.90
N GLU A 111 7.53 -8.53 -10.87
CA GLU A 111 7.18 -7.51 -11.88
C GLU A 111 7.17 -8.07 -13.31
N VAL A 112 6.56 -9.25 -13.47
CA VAL A 112 6.61 -10.03 -14.71
C VAL A 112 6.08 -9.28 -15.93
N HIS A 113 5.20 -8.26 -15.75
CA HIS A 113 4.71 -7.39 -16.83
C HIS A 113 5.82 -6.60 -17.53
N MET A 114 7.02 -6.50 -16.92
CA MET A 114 8.18 -5.81 -17.52
C MET A 114 8.91 -6.66 -18.57
N LEU A 115 8.59 -7.94 -18.72
CA LEU A 115 9.19 -8.80 -19.74
C LEU A 115 8.90 -8.29 -21.15
N THR A 116 9.90 -8.36 -22.00
CA THR A 116 9.74 -8.02 -23.43
C THR A 116 8.83 -9.04 -24.14
N LYS A 117 8.25 -8.64 -25.26
CA LYS A 117 7.40 -9.52 -26.09
C LYS A 117 8.12 -10.82 -26.48
N ASP A 118 9.40 -10.72 -26.81
CA ASP A 118 10.20 -11.88 -27.22
C ASP A 118 10.51 -12.80 -26.02
N ALA A 119 10.72 -12.21 -24.83
CA ALA A 119 10.85 -12.96 -23.59
C ALA A 119 9.57 -13.73 -23.26
N TRP A 120 8.39 -13.10 -23.40
CA TRP A 120 7.10 -13.77 -23.24
C TRP A 120 6.92 -14.94 -24.19
N ASN A 121 7.22 -14.75 -25.48
CA ASN A 121 7.13 -15.82 -26.47
C ASN A 121 8.05 -17.01 -26.16
N ALA A 122 9.24 -16.74 -25.63
CA ALA A 122 10.15 -17.78 -25.18
C ALA A 122 9.64 -18.51 -23.94
N PHE A 123 8.97 -17.79 -23.03
CA PHE A 123 8.45 -18.32 -21.76
C PHE A 123 7.18 -19.16 -21.94
N LEU A 124 6.30 -18.78 -22.87
CA LEU A 124 5.04 -19.49 -23.14
C LEU A 124 5.23 -20.98 -23.39
N LYS A 125 6.26 -21.37 -24.14
CA LYS A 125 6.57 -22.80 -24.38
C LYS A 125 6.80 -23.58 -23.10
N THR A 126 7.44 -22.96 -22.11
CA THR A 126 7.73 -23.59 -20.81
C THR A 126 6.49 -23.64 -19.91
N LEU A 127 5.58 -22.68 -20.05
CA LEU A 127 4.30 -22.65 -19.32
C LEU A 127 3.29 -23.65 -19.91
N GLU A 128 3.38 -23.97 -21.20
CA GLU A 128 2.51 -24.95 -21.87
C GLU A 128 2.86 -26.38 -21.50
N GLU A 129 4.14 -26.71 -21.45
CA GLU A 129 4.65 -28.06 -21.15
C GLU A 129 5.68 -28.01 -20.01
N PRO A 130 5.27 -27.62 -18.78
CA PRO A 130 6.19 -27.52 -17.66
C PRO A 130 6.59 -28.92 -17.16
N PRO A 131 7.87 -29.15 -16.80
CA PRO A 131 8.26 -30.38 -16.12
C PRO A 131 7.53 -30.51 -14.78
N ALA A 132 7.18 -31.72 -14.39
CA ALA A 132 6.39 -32.01 -13.18
C ALA A 132 7.04 -31.54 -11.86
N HIS A 133 8.34 -31.30 -11.89
CA HIS A 133 9.11 -30.82 -10.73
C HIS A 133 9.23 -29.29 -10.68
N VAL A 134 8.61 -28.54 -11.60
CA VAL A 134 8.76 -27.08 -11.70
C VAL A 134 7.48 -26.38 -11.30
N VAL A 135 7.63 -25.33 -10.48
CA VAL A 135 6.55 -24.42 -10.12
C VAL A 135 6.98 -22.99 -10.40
N PHE A 136 6.18 -22.28 -11.20
CA PHE A 136 6.35 -20.84 -11.44
C PHE A 136 5.43 -20.04 -10.53
N ILE A 137 5.95 -18.96 -9.94
CA ILE A 137 5.19 -17.97 -9.20
C ILE A 137 5.49 -16.61 -9.80
N LEU A 138 4.56 -16.11 -10.60
CA LEU A 138 4.65 -14.84 -11.30
C LEU A 138 3.99 -13.77 -10.45
N ALA A 139 4.64 -12.63 -10.25
CA ALA A 139 4.06 -11.49 -9.53
C ALA A 139 4.01 -10.25 -10.44
N THR A 140 2.92 -9.50 -10.37
CA THR A 140 2.73 -8.28 -11.16
C THR A 140 1.94 -7.21 -10.41
N THR A 141 2.24 -5.95 -10.67
CA THR A 141 1.41 -4.82 -10.26
C THR A 141 0.40 -4.43 -11.34
N GLU A 142 0.58 -4.89 -12.60
CA GLU A 142 -0.22 -4.50 -13.76
C GLU A 142 -0.64 -5.76 -14.55
N ILE A 143 -1.75 -6.39 -14.11
CA ILE A 143 -2.22 -7.65 -14.73
C ILE A 143 -2.65 -7.45 -16.19
N GLU A 144 -3.15 -6.28 -16.52
CA GLU A 144 -3.60 -5.90 -17.87
C GLU A 144 -2.46 -5.86 -18.89
N LYS A 145 -1.20 -5.77 -18.43
CA LYS A 145 -0.01 -5.86 -19.29
C LYS A 145 0.50 -7.29 -19.48
N VAL A 146 -0.02 -8.26 -18.71
CA VAL A 146 0.35 -9.67 -18.87
C VAL A 146 -0.45 -10.27 -20.00
N PRO A 147 0.18 -10.99 -20.96
CA PRO A 147 -0.54 -11.61 -22.07
C PRO A 147 -1.64 -12.57 -21.58
N GLU A 148 -2.81 -12.50 -22.18
CA GLU A 148 -3.96 -13.34 -21.81
C GLU A 148 -3.64 -14.84 -21.95
N THR A 149 -2.79 -15.20 -22.91
CA THR A 149 -2.27 -16.55 -23.09
C THR A 149 -1.47 -17.07 -21.91
N VAL A 150 -0.84 -16.20 -21.10
CA VAL A 150 -0.15 -16.53 -19.85
C VAL A 150 -1.15 -16.62 -18.72
N VAL A 151 -2.05 -15.62 -18.59
CA VAL A 151 -3.07 -15.59 -17.53
C VAL A 151 -3.92 -16.86 -17.55
N SER A 152 -4.33 -17.33 -18.74
CA SER A 152 -5.14 -18.55 -18.90
C SER A 152 -4.44 -19.86 -18.46
N ARG A 153 -3.11 -19.85 -18.33
CA ARG A 153 -2.29 -21.01 -17.91
C ARG A 153 -1.88 -20.96 -16.44
N CYS A 154 -2.20 -19.85 -15.76
CA CYS A 154 -1.83 -19.64 -14.36
C CYS A 154 -3.06 -19.70 -13.44
N GLN A 155 -2.87 -20.22 -12.24
CA GLN A 155 -3.83 -19.99 -11.16
C GLN A 155 -3.64 -18.57 -10.63
N THR A 156 -4.62 -17.69 -10.91
CA THR A 156 -4.52 -16.25 -10.60
C THR A 156 -5.08 -15.93 -9.23
N PHE A 157 -4.32 -15.13 -8.46
CA PHE A 157 -4.71 -14.58 -7.16
C PHE A 157 -4.56 -13.07 -7.16
N VAL A 158 -5.60 -12.38 -6.71
CA VAL A 158 -5.63 -10.92 -6.64
C VAL A 158 -5.42 -10.47 -5.20
N PHE A 159 -4.27 -9.86 -4.95
CA PHE A 159 -3.90 -9.25 -3.68
C PHE A 159 -4.54 -7.87 -3.55
N ARG A 160 -5.30 -7.68 -2.50
CA ARG A 160 -5.99 -6.42 -2.23
C ARG A 160 -5.09 -5.47 -1.43
N ALA A 161 -5.20 -4.18 -1.73
CA ALA A 161 -4.57 -3.17 -0.88
C ALA A 161 -5.19 -3.25 0.53
N PRO A 162 -4.37 -3.30 1.60
CA PRO A 162 -4.89 -3.27 2.96
C PRO A 162 -5.65 -1.96 3.21
N ASN A 163 -6.80 -2.07 3.86
CA ASN A 163 -7.58 -0.90 4.27
C ASN A 163 -6.90 -0.19 5.46
N GLN A 164 -7.39 1.00 5.79
CA GLN A 164 -6.88 1.84 6.88
C GLN A 164 -6.87 1.10 8.23
N LYS A 165 -7.91 0.34 8.55
CA LYS A 165 -8.02 -0.42 9.81
C LYS A 165 -6.89 -1.44 9.94
N VAL A 166 -6.66 -2.21 8.87
CA VAL A 166 -5.57 -3.20 8.82
C VAL A 166 -4.21 -2.53 8.98
N LEU A 167 -3.98 -1.39 8.32
CA LEU A 167 -2.71 -0.66 8.44
C LEU A 167 -2.52 -0.05 9.82
N LYS A 168 -3.57 0.45 10.49
CA LYS A 168 -3.51 0.94 11.88
C LYS A 168 -3.09 -0.18 12.84
N GLU A 169 -3.76 -1.33 12.76
CA GLU A 169 -3.41 -2.50 13.58
C GLU A 169 -1.97 -2.96 13.32
N PHE A 170 -1.55 -2.94 12.06
CA PHE A 170 -0.19 -3.27 11.66
C PHE A 170 0.85 -2.31 12.26
N VAL A 171 0.63 -0.99 12.19
CA VAL A 171 1.48 0.05 12.79
C VAL A 171 1.61 -0.14 14.29
N VAL A 172 0.48 -0.31 15.00
CA VAL A 172 0.46 -0.53 16.45
C VAL A 172 1.26 -1.78 16.84
N ASN A 173 1.07 -2.88 16.10
CA ASN A 173 1.75 -4.13 16.39
C ASN A 173 3.27 -4.03 16.22
N ILE A 174 3.75 -3.35 15.17
CA ILE A 174 5.18 -3.17 14.93
C ILE A 174 5.80 -2.20 15.93
N ALA A 175 5.16 -1.06 16.17
CA ALA A 175 5.62 -0.09 17.15
C ALA A 175 5.79 -0.73 18.54
N LYS A 176 4.81 -1.53 18.96
CA LYS A 176 4.86 -2.28 20.24
C LYS A 176 6.04 -3.26 20.28
N LYS A 177 6.34 -3.95 19.19
CA LYS A 177 7.50 -4.87 19.09
C LYS A 177 8.83 -4.10 19.20
N GLU A 178 8.88 -2.87 18.74
CA GLU A 178 10.06 -1.98 18.86
C GLU A 178 10.10 -1.23 20.20
N GLY A 179 9.07 -1.37 21.07
CA GLY A 179 9.01 -0.75 22.39
C GLY A 179 8.50 0.69 22.38
N PHE A 180 7.79 1.10 21.33
CA PHE A 180 7.18 2.42 21.17
C PHE A 180 5.66 2.35 21.27
N VAL A 181 5.06 3.50 21.61
CA VAL A 181 3.61 3.70 21.63
C VAL A 181 3.30 4.97 20.83
N LEU A 182 2.48 4.84 19.81
CA LEU A 182 2.00 5.98 19.03
C LEU A 182 0.63 6.42 19.55
N ALA A 183 0.40 7.74 19.57
CA ALA A 183 -0.93 8.31 19.78
C ALA A 183 -1.90 7.84 18.66
N PRO A 184 -3.20 7.69 18.91
CA PRO A 184 -4.15 7.18 17.93
C PRO A 184 -4.16 7.95 16.60
N ASP A 185 -4.05 9.26 16.66
CA ASP A 185 -3.98 10.17 15.51
C ASP A 185 -2.62 10.07 14.77
N ALA A 186 -1.53 9.77 15.49
CA ALA A 186 -0.23 9.45 14.89
C ALA A 186 -0.28 8.12 14.12
N VAL A 187 -0.92 7.09 14.70
CA VAL A 187 -1.14 5.79 14.03
C VAL A 187 -1.95 5.97 12.76
N GLU A 188 -3.00 6.78 12.83
CA GLU A 188 -3.84 7.10 11.68
C GLU A 188 -3.04 7.77 10.57
N LEU A 189 -2.24 8.79 10.91
CA LEU A 189 -1.42 9.50 9.92
C LEU A 189 -0.42 8.56 9.23
N VAL A 190 0.28 7.71 9.99
CA VAL A 190 1.20 6.71 9.41
C VAL A 190 0.46 5.73 8.48
N ALA A 191 -0.75 5.29 8.84
CA ALA A 191 -1.55 4.41 8.00
C ALA A 191 -2.01 5.08 6.71
N ILE A 192 -2.41 6.36 6.77
CA ILE A 192 -2.79 7.17 5.58
C ILE A 192 -1.59 7.34 4.64
N LEU A 193 -0.43 7.68 5.20
CA LEU A 193 0.81 7.84 4.45
C LEU A 193 1.28 6.54 3.78
N GLY A 194 0.98 5.39 4.39
CA GLY A 194 1.29 4.07 3.86
C GLY A 194 0.50 3.69 2.60
N ASP A 195 -0.58 4.40 2.30
CA ASP A 195 -1.36 4.36 1.05
C ASP A 195 -1.67 2.94 0.53
N GLY A 196 -2.16 2.08 1.43
CA GLY A 196 -2.50 0.70 1.07
C GLY A 196 -1.30 -0.22 0.83
N SER A 197 -0.10 0.15 1.29
CA SER A 197 1.14 -0.60 1.12
C SER A 197 1.78 -0.93 2.47
N PHE A 198 1.92 -2.20 2.81
CA PHE A 198 2.69 -2.62 3.99
C PHE A 198 4.15 -2.19 3.92
N ARG A 199 4.76 -2.20 2.72
CA ARG A 199 6.16 -1.82 2.52
C ARG A 199 6.38 -0.34 2.82
N ASP A 200 5.52 0.53 2.30
CA ASP A 200 5.65 1.96 2.49
C ASP A 200 5.30 2.36 3.93
N THR A 201 4.29 1.71 4.53
CA THR A 201 3.98 1.85 5.96
C THR A 201 5.17 1.47 6.85
N HIS A 202 5.89 0.39 6.53
CA HIS A 202 7.12 0.02 7.24
C HIS A 202 8.20 1.12 7.14
N GLY A 203 8.44 1.63 5.93
CA GLY A 203 9.46 2.67 5.72
C GLY A 203 9.14 3.96 6.46
N ILE A 204 7.87 4.37 6.47
CA ILE A 204 7.42 5.55 7.20
C ILE A 204 7.56 5.33 8.71
N LEU A 205 7.08 4.20 9.22
CA LEU A 205 7.18 3.88 10.64
C LEU A 205 8.64 3.80 11.09
N GLU A 206 9.51 3.13 10.33
CA GLU A 206 10.95 3.06 10.62
C GLU A 206 11.58 4.45 10.70
N LYS A 207 11.27 5.33 9.74
CA LYS A 207 11.74 6.72 9.73
C LYS A 207 11.30 7.48 10.98
N VAL A 208 10.04 7.33 11.38
CA VAL A 208 9.47 7.97 12.57
C VAL A 208 10.13 7.43 13.85
N LEU A 209 10.23 6.11 14.00
CA LEU A 209 10.82 5.50 15.20
C LEU A 209 12.32 5.82 15.35
N SER A 210 13.03 5.99 14.23
CA SER A 210 14.45 6.31 14.23
C SER A 210 14.75 7.78 14.51
N SER A 211 13.77 8.66 14.40
CA SER A 211 13.94 10.11 14.57
C SER A 211 13.62 10.62 15.97
N THR A 212 13.00 9.80 16.82
CA THR A 212 12.61 10.19 18.17
C THR A 212 13.39 9.41 19.24
N THR A 213 13.64 10.07 20.36
CA THR A 213 14.21 9.45 21.57
C THR A 213 13.12 9.06 22.56
N ASP A 214 11.92 9.63 22.42
CA ASP A 214 10.78 9.35 23.27
C ASP A 214 10.04 8.09 22.83
N LYS A 215 9.62 7.29 23.80
CA LYS A 215 8.84 6.06 23.52
C LYS A 215 7.37 6.33 23.20
N LYS A 216 6.90 7.54 23.42
CA LYS A 216 5.54 7.98 23.06
C LYS A 216 5.64 8.96 21.90
N ILE A 217 5.03 8.61 20.80
CA ILE A 217 5.09 9.37 19.55
C ILE A 217 3.77 10.07 19.34
N THR A 218 3.82 11.38 19.16
CA THR A 218 2.67 12.23 18.85
C THR A 218 2.48 12.41 17.35
N ARG A 219 1.34 12.94 16.95
CA ARG A 219 1.04 13.28 15.55
C ARG A 219 2.00 14.34 15.00
N GLU A 220 2.31 15.35 15.82
CA GLU A 220 3.22 16.43 15.43
C GLU A 220 4.63 15.92 15.11
N GLU A 221 5.10 14.91 15.83
CA GLU A 221 6.38 14.26 15.53
C GLU A 221 6.34 13.53 14.19
N VAL A 222 5.24 12.81 13.92
CA VAL A 222 5.05 12.17 12.61
C VAL A 222 4.99 13.21 11.48
N GLU A 223 4.23 14.31 11.66
CA GLU A 223 4.15 15.42 10.71
C GLU A 223 5.54 16.02 10.44
N ALA A 224 6.32 16.30 11.50
CA ALA A 224 7.66 16.88 11.38
C ALA A 224 8.64 15.98 10.61
N VAL A 225 8.59 14.67 10.87
CA VAL A 225 9.50 13.69 10.26
C VAL A 225 9.14 13.36 8.82
N THR A 226 7.83 13.31 8.52
CA THR A 226 7.34 12.90 7.20
C THR A 226 7.16 14.06 6.25
N GLY A 227 7.08 15.30 6.76
CA GLY A 227 6.68 16.48 5.99
C GLY A 227 5.17 16.50 5.69
N ALA A 228 4.39 15.73 6.44
CA ALA A 228 2.93 15.74 6.28
C ALA A 228 2.34 17.09 6.69
N PRO A 229 1.27 17.54 6.02
CA PRO A 229 0.58 18.79 6.39
C PRO A 229 0.04 18.72 7.82
N LYS A 230 0.15 19.83 8.54
CA LYS A 230 -0.36 19.94 9.91
C LYS A 230 -1.87 19.70 9.95
N SER A 231 -2.34 18.90 10.90
CA SER A 231 -3.77 18.59 11.11
C SER A 231 -4.62 19.87 11.20
N LYS A 232 -4.10 20.92 11.86
CA LYS A 232 -4.77 22.21 11.99
C LYS A 232 -5.12 22.82 10.62
N LEU A 233 -4.20 22.75 9.63
CA LEU A 233 -4.46 23.32 8.30
C LEU A 233 -5.56 22.56 7.57
N VAL A 234 -5.64 21.25 7.75
CA VAL A 234 -6.74 20.44 7.22
C VAL A 234 -8.07 20.89 7.84
N LYS A 235 -8.12 21.05 9.16
CA LYS A 235 -9.31 21.52 9.89
C LYS A 235 -9.72 22.93 9.44
N ASP A 236 -8.77 23.84 9.25
CA ASP A 236 -9.03 25.19 8.77
C ASP A 236 -9.66 25.21 7.36
N ILE A 237 -9.24 24.31 6.46
CA ILE A 237 -9.87 24.14 5.14
C ILE A 237 -11.32 23.62 5.27
N LEU A 238 -11.54 22.59 6.10
CA LEU A 238 -12.90 22.06 6.32
C LEU A 238 -13.86 23.12 6.86
N GLU A 239 -13.41 23.88 7.86
CA GLU A 239 -14.18 24.99 8.41
C GLU A 239 -14.44 26.08 7.37
N SER A 240 -13.44 26.43 6.55
CA SER A 240 -13.59 27.43 5.50
C SER A 240 -14.68 27.06 4.49
N VAL A 241 -14.74 25.78 4.09
CA VAL A 241 -15.75 25.27 3.17
C VAL A 241 -17.14 25.30 3.81
N VAL A 242 -17.27 24.87 5.06
CA VAL A 242 -18.57 24.81 5.76
C VAL A 242 -19.09 26.19 6.10
N LEU A 243 -18.24 27.07 6.63
CA LEU A 243 -18.59 28.41 7.09
C LEU A 243 -18.54 29.46 5.96
N GLN A 244 -18.16 29.05 4.74
CA GLN A 244 -18.04 29.94 3.56
C GLN A 244 -17.02 31.07 3.78
N ASP A 245 -15.87 30.75 4.43
CA ASP A 245 -14.77 31.70 4.74
C ASP A 245 -13.58 31.48 3.79
N LEU A 246 -13.63 32.06 2.61
CA LEU A 246 -12.59 31.95 1.60
C LEU A 246 -11.21 32.48 2.09
N PRO A 247 -11.10 33.63 2.76
CA PRO A 247 -9.82 34.12 3.30
C PRO A 247 -9.14 33.12 4.21
N LYS A 248 -9.89 32.42 5.10
CA LYS A 248 -9.37 31.40 5.98
C LYS A 248 -8.82 30.21 5.19
N GLY A 249 -9.56 29.75 4.18
CA GLY A 249 -9.14 28.64 3.33
C GLY A 249 -7.85 28.94 2.57
N LEU A 250 -7.79 30.09 1.88
CA LEU A 250 -6.59 30.51 1.15
C LEU A 250 -5.38 30.73 2.07
N SER A 251 -5.59 31.25 3.29
CA SER A 251 -4.53 31.38 4.29
C SER A 251 -3.96 30.01 4.70
N ALA A 252 -4.81 29.00 4.88
CA ALA A 252 -4.37 27.65 5.23
C ALA A 252 -3.56 27.01 4.08
N VAL A 253 -3.98 27.19 2.82
CA VAL A 253 -3.23 26.75 1.64
C VAL A 253 -1.87 27.42 1.57
N GLY A 254 -1.80 28.75 1.73
CA GLY A 254 -0.54 29.50 1.73
C GLY A 254 0.41 29.06 2.85
N GLN A 255 -0.10 28.75 4.04
CA GLN A 255 0.72 28.23 5.14
C GLN A 255 1.26 26.82 4.82
N ALA A 256 0.46 25.94 4.20
CA ALA A 256 0.90 24.64 3.78
C ALA A 256 2.01 24.74 2.73
N SER A 257 1.84 25.58 1.71
CA SER A 257 2.84 25.86 0.67
C SER A 257 4.14 26.42 1.27
N THR A 258 4.06 27.42 2.14
CA THR A 258 5.23 28.03 2.81
C THR A 258 6.00 27.03 3.68
N SER A 259 5.32 26.05 4.27
CA SER A 259 5.96 24.97 5.04
C SER A 259 6.50 23.83 4.20
N ASN A 260 6.50 23.94 2.86
CA ASN A 260 6.86 22.90 1.90
C ASN A 260 6.11 21.57 2.12
N ALA A 261 4.85 21.63 2.55
CA ALA A 261 4.02 20.44 2.67
C ALA A 261 3.72 19.84 1.28
N ASP A 262 3.64 18.52 1.22
CA ASP A 262 3.18 17.84 -0.01
C ASP A 262 1.71 18.21 -0.28
N MET A 263 1.48 19.06 -1.30
CA MET A 263 0.16 19.56 -1.64
C MET A 263 -0.79 18.47 -2.14
N LYS A 264 -0.26 17.42 -2.74
CA LYS A 264 -1.08 16.27 -3.16
C LYS A 264 -1.57 15.48 -1.95
N LEU A 265 -0.70 15.22 -0.98
CA LEU A 265 -1.07 14.63 0.29
C LEU A 265 -2.04 15.53 1.06
N PHE A 266 -1.81 16.85 1.06
CA PHE A 266 -2.72 17.82 1.72
C PHE A 266 -4.13 17.73 1.14
N THR A 267 -4.24 17.77 -0.19
CA THR A 267 -5.53 17.65 -0.87
C THR A 267 -6.19 16.29 -0.60
N LYS A 268 -5.42 15.20 -0.54
CA LYS A 268 -5.90 13.86 -0.18
C LYS A 268 -6.51 13.84 1.21
N LEU A 269 -5.80 14.38 2.20
CA LEU A 269 -6.27 14.45 3.59
C LEU A 269 -7.56 15.28 3.71
N ILE A 270 -7.63 16.42 3.03
CA ILE A 270 -8.84 17.27 2.98
C ILE A 270 -9.99 16.48 2.36
N LEU A 271 -9.79 15.84 1.21
CA LEU A 271 -10.81 15.09 0.49
C LEU A 271 -11.38 13.95 1.33
N GLU A 272 -10.53 13.22 2.04
CA GLU A 272 -10.93 12.14 2.93
C GLU A 272 -11.82 12.66 4.07
N ARG A 273 -11.45 13.77 4.71
CA ARG A 273 -12.24 14.42 5.75
C ARG A 273 -13.54 15.03 5.23
N LEU A 274 -13.53 15.68 4.05
CA LEU A 274 -14.75 16.19 3.40
C LEU A 274 -15.73 15.05 3.09
N ARG A 275 -15.24 13.88 2.68
CA ARG A 275 -16.08 12.70 2.47
C ARG A 275 -16.78 12.27 3.77
N PHE A 276 -16.06 12.19 4.89
CA PHE A 276 -16.66 11.84 6.18
C PHE A 276 -17.66 12.88 6.64
N LEU A 277 -17.33 14.15 6.54
CA LEU A 277 -18.23 15.26 6.85
C LEU A 277 -19.52 15.20 6.00
N PHE A 278 -19.42 14.91 4.71
CA PHE A 278 -20.58 14.74 3.84
C PHE A 278 -21.47 13.58 4.26
N LEU A 279 -20.88 12.43 4.62
CA LEU A 279 -21.62 11.25 5.07
C LEU A 279 -22.33 11.50 6.41
N LEU A 280 -21.64 12.13 7.38
CA LEU A 280 -22.21 12.53 8.68
C LEU A 280 -23.38 13.50 8.51
N ARG A 281 -23.24 14.50 7.62
CA ARG A 281 -24.32 15.45 7.32
C ARG A 281 -25.57 14.75 6.77
N LEU A 282 -25.41 13.74 5.92
CA LEU A 282 -26.53 12.99 5.32
C LEU A 282 -27.21 12.04 6.30
N LYS A 283 -26.68 11.86 7.51
CA LYS A 283 -27.20 10.92 8.54
C LYS A 283 -27.45 9.51 7.98
N THR A 284 -26.44 9.01 7.28
CA THR A 284 -26.51 7.72 6.56
C THR A 284 -26.47 6.50 7.47
N GLY A 285 -26.31 6.69 8.80
CA GLY A 285 -26.09 5.59 9.75
C GLY A 285 -24.67 5.00 9.70
N MET A 286 -23.73 5.69 9.02
CA MET A 286 -22.33 5.26 8.93
C MET A 286 -21.46 5.82 10.06
N ASP A 287 -22.05 6.38 11.10
CA ASP A 287 -21.34 7.06 12.19
C ASP A 287 -20.32 6.12 12.88
N GLU A 288 -20.73 4.88 13.17
CA GLU A 288 -19.84 3.89 13.78
C GLU A 288 -18.65 3.54 12.86
N HIS A 289 -18.90 3.40 11.57
CA HIS A 289 -17.85 3.13 10.61
C HIS A 289 -16.84 4.29 10.53
N ILE A 290 -17.33 5.54 10.49
CA ILE A 290 -16.46 6.73 10.48
C ILE A 290 -15.68 6.83 11.79
N LYS A 291 -16.32 6.51 12.93
CA LYS A 291 -15.65 6.50 14.24
C LYS A 291 -14.50 5.47 14.34
N GLU A 292 -14.57 4.36 13.60
CA GLU A 292 -13.46 3.40 13.47
C GLU A 292 -12.31 3.93 12.60
N GLU A 293 -12.62 4.82 11.65
CA GLU A 293 -11.65 5.34 10.67
C GLU A 293 -10.86 6.54 11.17
N VAL A 294 -11.37 7.33 12.12
CA VAL A 294 -10.74 8.56 12.64
C VAL A 294 -10.49 8.48 14.15
N SER A 295 -9.69 9.43 14.68
CA SER A 295 -9.55 9.60 16.14
C SER A 295 -10.83 10.14 16.76
N GLU A 296 -11.00 9.97 18.08
CA GLU A 296 -12.19 10.47 18.79
C GLU A 296 -12.34 11.99 18.68
N ASP A 297 -11.23 12.74 18.82
CA ASP A 297 -11.20 14.20 18.67
C ASP A 297 -11.59 14.64 17.26
N ASP A 298 -11.12 13.93 16.23
CA ASP A 298 -11.48 14.24 14.83
C ASP A 298 -12.93 13.87 14.54
N PHE A 299 -13.45 12.80 15.13
CA PHE A 299 -14.85 12.43 14.98
C PHE A 299 -15.79 13.47 15.61
N GLU A 300 -15.47 13.95 16.83
CA GLU A 300 -16.23 15.02 17.47
C GLU A 300 -16.20 16.31 16.65
N PHE A 301 -15.01 16.71 16.17
CA PHE A 301 -14.85 17.87 15.30
C PHE A 301 -15.68 17.75 14.02
N LEU A 302 -15.62 16.61 13.33
CA LEU A 302 -16.36 16.38 12.08
C LEU A 302 -17.88 16.36 12.34
N THR A 303 -18.33 15.82 13.45
CA THR A 303 -19.76 15.77 13.80
C THR A 303 -20.29 17.17 14.12
N ASP A 304 -19.56 17.96 14.89
CA ASP A 304 -19.94 19.37 15.14
C ASP A 304 -19.99 20.17 13.85
N LEU A 305 -18.96 20.02 13.00
CA LEU A 305 -18.89 20.73 11.72
C LEU A 305 -20.00 20.28 10.74
N ALA A 306 -20.34 18.97 10.72
CA ALA A 306 -21.43 18.44 9.92
C ALA A 306 -22.80 19.03 10.32
N SER A 307 -23.01 19.31 11.62
CA SER A 307 -24.22 19.95 12.11
C SER A 307 -24.40 21.39 11.59
N LYS A 308 -23.28 22.07 11.30
CA LYS A 308 -23.20 23.45 10.81
C LYS A 308 -23.21 23.54 9.27
N ALA A 309 -22.94 22.42 8.58
CA ALA A 309 -22.67 22.41 7.14
C ALA A 309 -23.87 22.83 6.25
N GLY A 310 -25.12 22.78 6.74
CA GLY A 310 -26.28 23.24 6.00
C GLY A 310 -26.32 22.76 4.53
N GLN A 311 -26.47 23.69 3.60
CA GLN A 311 -26.44 23.43 2.15
C GLN A 311 -25.05 23.64 1.53
N SER A 312 -24.05 24.13 2.27
CA SER A 312 -22.71 24.38 1.74
C SER A 312 -21.95 23.09 1.37
N MET A 313 -22.23 21.98 2.08
CA MET A 313 -21.55 20.70 1.84
C MET A 313 -22.39 19.81 0.92
N THR A 314 -22.09 19.79 -0.37
CA THR A 314 -22.80 19.02 -1.42
C THR A 314 -21.87 18.05 -2.13
N GLY A 315 -22.41 17.14 -2.93
CA GLY A 315 -21.62 16.25 -3.77
C GLY A 315 -20.73 17.00 -4.78
N SER A 316 -21.14 18.19 -5.23
CA SER A 316 -20.32 19.03 -6.11
C SER A 316 -19.04 19.54 -5.43
N VAL A 317 -19.07 19.79 -4.12
CA VAL A 317 -17.85 20.13 -3.36
C VAL A 317 -16.85 18.98 -3.45
N LEU A 318 -17.28 17.75 -3.17
CA LEU A 318 -16.40 16.59 -3.28
C LEU A 318 -15.82 16.42 -4.68
N LEU A 319 -16.65 16.58 -5.74
CA LEU A 319 -16.19 16.49 -7.12
C LEU A 319 -15.11 17.53 -7.44
N ARG A 320 -15.24 18.75 -6.93
CA ARG A 320 -14.22 19.80 -7.10
C ARG A 320 -12.91 19.45 -6.42
N PHE A 321 -12.95 18.90 -5.20
CA PHE A 321 -11.73 18.46 -4.51
C PHE A 321 -11.12 17.20 -5.12
N ILE A 322 -11.92 16.29 -5.71
CA ILE A 322 -11.40 15.16 -6.51
C ILE A 322 -10.63 15.71 -7.72
N GLN A 323 -11.22 16.67 -8.44
CA GLN A 323 -10.56 17.33 -9.58
C GLN A 323 -9.25 18.01 -9.14
N ALA A 324 -9.28 18.76 -8.02
CA ALA A 324 -8.08 19.40 -7.49
C ALA A 324 -6.98 18.36 -7.14
N TYR A 325 -7.35 17.21 -6.59
CA TYR A 325 -6.40 16.12 -6.31
C TYR A 325 -5.75 15.57 -7.59
N GLU A 326 -6.53 15.39 -8.65
CA GLU A 326 -6.01 14.94 -9.95
C GLU A 326 -5.11 15.97 -10.62
N ASP A 327 -5.46 17.26 -10.51
CA ASP A 327 -4.70 18.36 -11.11
C ASP A 327 -3.45 18.73 -10.30
N THR A 328 -3.44 18.47 -8.98
CA THR A 328 -2.24 18.65 -8.16
C THR A 328 -1.11 17.74 -8.65
N GLY A 329 0.01 18.33 -9.03
CA GLY A 329 1.15 17.64 -9.63
C GLY A 329 1.18 17.67 -11.16
N ARG A 330 0.13 18.19 -11.83
CA ARG A 330 0.14 18.50 -13.26
C ARG A 330 0.43 19.99 -13.51
N THR A 331 0.24 20.83 -12.49
CA THR A 331 0.51 22.26 -12.54
C THR A 331 1.93 22.57 -12.05
N THR A 332 2.52 23.66 -12.58
CA THR A 332 3.80 24.19 -12.11
C THR A 332 3.70 24.89 -10.75
N ILE A 333 2.49 25.22 -10.32
CA ILE A 333 2.17 25.87 -9.04
C ILE A 333 1.37 24.85 -8.24
N PRO A 334 1.97 24.14 -7.26
CA PRO A 334 1.33 22.99 -6.58
C PRO A 334 0.04 23.34 -5.83
N GLU A 335 -0.06 24.56 -5.26
CA GLU A 335 -1.22 25.05 -4.52
C GLU A 335 -2.40 25.48 -5.38
N LEU A 336 -2.18 25.82 -6.65
CA LEU A 336 -3.18 26.46 -7.53
C LEU A 336 -4.46 25.60 -7.65
N ALA A 337 -4.32 24.27 -7.77
CA ALA A 337 -5.47 23.40 -7.93
C ALA A 337 -6.41 23.47 -6.71
N LEU A 338 -5.85 23.56 -5.51
CA LEU A 338 -6.62 23.65 -4.27
C LEU A 338 -7.21 25.05 -4.07
N GLU A 339 -6.50 26.12 -4.44
CA GLU A 339 -7.00 27.48 -4.42
C GLU A 339 -8.21 27.66 -5.35
N LEU A 340 -8.13 27.12 -6.57
CA LEU A 340 -9.25 27.13 -7.52
C LEU A 340 -10.44 26.33 -6.98
N ALA A 341 -10.22 25.17 -6.38
CA ALA A 341 -11.30 24.40 -5.76
C ALA A 341 -12.01 25.20 -4.66
N LEU A 342 -11.26 25.89 -3.79
CA LEU A 342 -11.84 26.72 -2.74
C LEU A 342 -12.65 27.89 -3.31
N THR A 343 -12.14 28.60 -4.32
CA THR A 343 -12.86 29.71 -4.95
C THR A 343 -14.14 29.30 -5.66
N ASP A 344 -14.20 28.06 -6.15
CA ASP A 344 -15.39 27.51 -6.81
C ASP A 344 -16.48 27.07 -5.83
N VAL A 345 -16.11 26.59 -4.65
CA VAL A 345 -17.05 26.02 -3.67
C VAL A 345 -17.46 27.01 -2.57
N ILE A 346 -16.68 28.05 -2.34
CA ILE A 346 -16.96 29.12 -1.37
C ILE A 346 -17.42 30.35 -2.13
N LYS A 347 -18.65 30.79 -1.90
CA LYS A 347 -19.30 31.91 -2.61
C LYS A 347 -19.21 33.18 -1.81
#